data_a00adf1c206d968ca608bdb1e2e33c5a
#
_entry.id   a00adf1c206d968ca608bdb1e2e33c5a
#
_cell.length_a   1.000
_cell.length_b   1.000
_cell.length_c   1.000
_cell.angle_alpha   90.00
_cell.angle_beta   90.00
_cell.angle_gamma   90.00
#
_symmetry.space_group_name_H-M   'P 1'
#
loop_
_entity.id
_entity.type
_entity.pdbx_description
1 polymer ?
#
loop_
_entity_poly.entity_id
_entity_poly.type
_entity_poly.pdbx_seq_one_letter_code
_entity_poly.pdbx_strand_id
1 'polypeptide(L)'
;MSKFESTEIDNYLSLFNQELDSDNNNDTITDDINSSVIICEECDMPTITHGLDIWECPKCGSIVEQLIDNTAEWRTYPDGTKSDSIRCSAVINNLLPQSSKGTIILSNPTSNYQMRRTQKVHSWSAMTYKERCLNSIFQDISLRSLNGCILGNVTKLAHEYYKIVSELYVARGIMRKGLIAACLFMACKKQGVPRTSQEIAEIFQINDKWVTRGNKKFTELWQRAGKEHISYKGECQSMDYLARFCSKLHKDSSELLKKSRYISSLCREHAILSQNTPVSIAAASIYMATTLLDMETEIPRADIAKVAKTSQVTIGKCYKELIKHPKIFEL
;
A
#
# COMPACT_ATOMS: atom_id res chain seq x y z
N MET A 1 -51.57 3.14 18.32
CA MET A 1 -50.54 3.14 17.27
C MET A 1 -51.14 2.43 16.06
N SER A 2 -51.46 2.93 14.91
CA SER A 2 -51.43 4.30 14.41
C SER A 2 -52.06 4.22 12.99
N LYS A 3 -53.21 4.74 12.80
CA LYS A 3 -53.87 4.88 11.48
C LYS A 3 -53.47 6.20 10.80
N PHE A 4 -52.48 6.91 11.34
CA PHE A 4 -52.08 8.25 10.86
C PHE A 4 -50.95 8.27 9.83
N GLU A 5 -50.21 7.16 9.66
CA GLU A 5 -49.05 7.16 8.76
C GLU A 5 -49.37 6.76 7.30
N SER A 6 -50.48 6.09 7.05
CA SER A 6 -50.80 5.66 5.67
C SER A 6 -51.35 6.81 4.80
N THR A 7 -52.04 7.75 5.37
CA THR A 7 -52.65 8.86 4.61
C THR A 7 -51.64 9.93 4.19
N GLU A 8 -50.56 10.11 4.92
CA GLU A 8 -49.48 11.02 4.51
C GLU A 8 -48.65 10.44 3.35
N ILE A 9 -48.38 9.14 3.39
CA ILE A 9 -47.65 8.45 2.32
C ILE A 9 -48.44 8.44 1.02
N ASP A 10 -49.75 8.20 1.09
CA ASP A 10 -50.64 8.26 -0.08
C ASP A 10 -50.75 9.67 -0.67
N ASN A 11 -50.71 10.71 0.16
CA ASN A 11 -50.66 12.10 -0.31
C ASN A 11 -49.31 12.43 -0.98
N TYR A 12 -48.19 11.99 -0.45
CA TYR A 12 -46.86 12.16 -1.09
C TYR A 12 -46.78 11.44 -2.43
N LEU A 13 -47.29 10.20 -2.50
CA LEU A 13 -47.32 9.43 -3.75
C LEU A 13 -48.22 10.08 -4.81
N SER A 14 -49.36 10.67 -4.43
CA SER A 14 -50.24 11.39 -5.36
C SER A 14 -49.63 12.68 -5.89
N LEU A 15 -48.88 13.42 -5.03
CA LEU A 15 -48.15 14.62 -5.44
C LEU A 15 -46.97 14.26 -6.38
N PHE A 16 -46.26 13.21 -6.09
CA PHE A 16 -45.16 12.71 -6.94
C PHE A 16 -45.65 12.26 -8.31
N ASN A 17 -46.78 11.58 -8.38
CA ASN A 17 -47.37 11.18 -9.65
C ASN A 17 -47.94 12.38 -10.44
N GLN A 18 -48.43 13.46 -9.78
CA GLN A 18 -48.85 14.69 -10.45
C GLN A 18 -47.65 15.48 -11.03
N GLU A 19 -46.48 15.42 -10.38
CA GLU A 19 -45.26 16.02 -10.93
C GLU A 19 -44.75 15.24 -12.16
N LEU A 20 -44.84 13.90 -12.17
CA LEU A 20 -44.49 13.09 -13.32
C LEU A 20 -45.41 13.28 -14.54
N ASP A 21 -46.70 13.55 -14.32
CA ASP A 21 -47.65 13.80 -15.38
C ASP A 21 -47.57 15.23 -15.94
N SER A 22 -47.01 16.18 -15.17
CA SER A 22 -46.78 17.56 -15.63
C SER A 22 -45.52 17.72 -16.51
N ASP A 23 -44.54 16.85 -16.34
CA ASP A 23 -43.29 16.87 -17.15
C ASP A 23 -43.47 16.22 -18.53
N ASN A 24 -44.57 15.48 -18.75
CA ASN A 24 -44.84 14.86 -20.06
C ASN A 24 -45.52 15.77 -21.11
N ASN A 25 -45.77 17.04 -20.79
CA ASN A 25 -46.54 17.91 -21.69
C ASN A 25 -45.83 19.18 -22.20
N ASN A 26 -44.54 19.33 -22.04
CA ASN A 26 -43.80 20.38 -22.77
C ASN A 26 -42.34 20.05 -22.78
N ASP A 27 -41.85 19.46 -23.86
CA ASP A 27 -40.64 19.93 -24.52
C ASP A 27 -40.43 19.08 -25.79
N THR A 28 -41.08 19.48 -26.87
CA THR A 28 -40.49 19.28 -28.19
C THR A 28 -39.26 20.17 -28.25
N ILE A 29 -38.16 19.70 -27.68
CA ILE A 29 -36.84 20.25 -27.97
C ILE A 29 -36.48 19.70 -29.36
N THR A 30 -36.76 20.47 -30.37
CA THR A 30 -36.10 20.41 -31.65
C THR A 30 -34.70 20.99 -31.47
N ASP A 31 -33.84 20.28 -30.77
CA ASP A 31 -32.42 20.54 -30.85
C ASP A 31 -31.94 19.93 -32.16
N ASP A 32 -31.38 20.77 -33.01
CA ASP A 32 -30.59 20.47 -34.17
C ASP A 32 -29.41 19.56 -33.76
N ILE A 33 -29.71 18.31 -33.51
CA ILE A 33 -28.68 17.26 -33.51
C ILE A 33 -28.32 17.08 -34.97
N ASN A 34 -27.22 17.69 -35.38
CA ASN A 34 -26.42 17.22 -36.50
C ASN A 34 -26.10 15.74 -36.23
N SER A 35 -27.07 14.90 -36.52
CA SER A 35 -26.93 13.46 -36.39
C SER A 35 -25.95 13.01 -37.46
N SER A 36 -24.66 12.95 -37.09
CA SER A 36 -23.70 12.13 -37.82
C SER A 36 -24.27 10.72 -37.80
N VAL A 37 -24.85 10.31 -38.92
CA VAL A 37 -25.33 8.93 -39.09
C VAL A 37 -24.15 8.01 -38.88
N ILE A 38 -24.14 7.29 -37.76
CA ILE A 38 -23.10 6.32 -37.46
C ILE A 38 -23.35 5.10 -38.38
N ILE A 39 -22.34 4.72 -39.15
CA ILE A 39 -22.41 3.62 -40.08
C ILE A 39 -21.76 2.38 -39.43
N CYS A 40 -22.40 1.23 -39.52
CA CYS A 40 -21.84 -0.02 -39.04
C CYS A 40 -20.63 -0.45 -39.89
N GLU A 41 -19.50 -0.71 -39.27
CA GLU A 41 -18.26 -1.11 -39.96
C GLU A 41 -18.35 -2.49 -40.65
N GLU A 42 -19.25 -3.37 -40.17
CA GLU A 42 -19.39 -4.73 -40.77
C GLU A 42 -20.39 -4.79 -41.91
N CYS A 43 -21.40 -3.93 -41.93
CA CYS A 43 -22.53 -4.04 -42.86
C CYS A 43 -22.73 -2.79 -43.70
N ASP A 44 -22.01 -1.71 -43.49
CA ASP A 44 -22.17 -0.39 -44.13
C ASP A 44 -23.61 0.17 -44.09
N MET A 45 -24.38 -0.26 -43.09
CA MET A 45 -25.76 0.18 -42.86
C MET A 45 -25.84 1.26 -41.78
N PRO A 46 -26.76 2.24 -41.92
CA PRO A 46 -26.97 3.23 -40.86
C PRO A 46 -27.49 2.55 -39.60
N THR A 47 -26.92 2.90 -38.49
CA THR A 47 -27.31 2.36 -37.18
C THR A 47 -28.54 3.09 -36.62
N ILE A 48 -29.41 2.39 -35.92
CA ILE A 48 -30.61 2.91 -35.30
C ILE A 48 -30.49 2.72 -33.78
N THR A 49 -30.91 3.74 -33.02
CA THR A 49 -31.03 3.64 -31.56
C THR A 49 -32.21 2.77 -31.18
N HIS A 50 -31.95 1.68 -30.48
CA HIS A 50 -32.96 0.92 -29.77
C HIS A 50 -32.87 1.23 -28.28
N GLY A 51 -33.80 2.03 -27.78
CA GLY A 51 -33.73 2.55 -26.43
C GLY A 51 -32.82 3.77 -26.32
N LEU A 52 -32.70 4.33 -25.12
CA LEU A 52 -32.00 5.62 -24.91
C LEU A 52 -30.46 5.53 -25.01
N ASP A 53 -29.86 4.34 -25.10
CA ASP A 53 -28.47 4.19 -24.68
C ASP A 53 -27.55 3.45 -25.63
N ILE A 54 -28.05 2.79 -26.70
CA ILE A 54 -27.26 1.89 -27.55
C ILE A 54 -27.55 2.14 -29.03
N TRP A 55 -26.48 2.31 -29.83
CA TRP A 55 -26.54 2.30 -31.26
C TRP A 55 -26.34 0.89 -31.78
N GLU A 56 -27.37 0.30 -32.33
CA GLU A 56 -27.42 -1.07 -32.80
C GLU A 56 -27.65 -1.14 -34.31
N CYS A 57 -26.94 -2.02 -34.99
CA CYS A 57 -27.11 -2.23 -36.41
C CYS A 57 -28.34 -3.13 -36.66
N PRO A 58 -29.34 -2.70 -37.42
CA PRO A 58 -30.57 -3.47 -37.67
C PRO A 58 -30.33 -4.72 -38.51
N LYS A 59 -29.18 -4.85 -39.20
CA LYS A 59 -28.89 -5.97 -40.11
C LYS A 59 -28.07 -7.08 -39.40
N CYS A 60 -27.05 -6.74 -38.64
CA CYS A 60 -26.18 -7.70 -38.00
C CYS A 60 -26.34 -7.77 -36.49
N GLY A 61 -27.07 -6.82 -35.87
CA GLY A 61 -27.25 -6.75 -34.41
C GLY A 61 -25.99 -6.35 -33.64
N SER A 62 -24.92 -5.89 -34.33
CA SER A 62 -23.72 -5.42 -33.62
C SER A 62 -23.96 -4.09 -32.96
N ILE A 63 -23.46 -3.93 -31.74
CA ILE A 63 -23.49 -2.65 -31.00
C ILE A 63 -22.31 -1.83 -31.51
N VAL A 64 -22.61 -0.69 -32.15
CA VAL A 64 -21.60 0.18 -32.73
C VAL A 64 -21.10 1.19 -31.73
N GLU A 65 -22.00 1.75 -30.94
CA GLU A 65 -21.65 2.72 -29.91
C GLU A 65 -22.59 2.62 -28.70
N GLN A 66 -22.06 2.81 -27.54
CA GLN A 66 -22.83 2.89 -26.30
C GLN A 66 -22.84 4.33 -25.82
N LEU A 67 -24.02 4.98 -25.82
CA LEU A 67 -24.16 6.38 -25.46
C LEU A 67 -24.00 6.63 -23.96
N ILE A 68 -24.34 5.65 -23.13
CA ILE A 68 -24.18 5.72 -21.69
C ILE A 68 -23.04 4.82 -21.26
N ASP A 69 -21.99 5.41 -20.70
CA ASP A 69 -20.90 4.69 -20.08
C ASP A 69 -21.31 4.27 -18.66
N ASN A 70 -21.54 2.97 -18.47
CA ASN A 70 -21.86 2.36 -17.16
C ASN A 70 -20.63 2.16 -16.30
N THR A 71 -19.44 2.54 -16.76
CA THR A 71 -18.23 2.48 -15.94
C THR A 71 -18.23 3.54 -14.85
N ALA A 72 -17.56 3.26 -13.75
CA ALA A 72 -17.46 4.20 -12.63
C ALA A 72 -16.69 5.45 -13.07
N GLU A 73 -17.33 6.63 -12.95
CA GLU A 73 -16.71 7.90 -13.27
C GLU A 73 -15.86 8.40 -12.10
N TRP A 74 -14.54 8.48 -12.34
CA TRP A 74 -13.57 9.01 -11.39
C TRP A 74 -13.08 10.35 -11.87
N ARG A 75 -13.54 11.43 -11.24
CA ARG A 75 -13.04 12.78 -11.52
C ARG A 75 -12.26 13.29 -10.33
N THR A 76 -10.98 13.53 -10.54
CA THR A 76 -10.11 14.22 -9.59
C THR A 76 -9.69 15.54 -10.22
N TYR A 77 -10.10 16.65 -9.64
CA TYR A 77 -9.71 17.97 -10.12
C TYR A 77 -8.38 18.40 -9.45
N PRO A 78 -7.41 18.94 -10.22
CA PRO A 78 -6.13 19.38 -9.67
C PRO A 78 -6.24 20.57 -8.72
N ASP A 79 -7.33 21.32 -8.76
CA ASP A 79 -7.55 22.53 -7.98
C ASP A 79 -7.87 22.28 -6.49
N GLY A 80 -7.90 21.03 -6.04
CA GLY A 80 -8.14 20.68 -4.63
C GLY A 80 -9.50 21.18 -4.07
N THR A 81 -10.42 21.59 -4.95
CA THR A 81 -11.78 21.93 -4.54
C THR A 81 -12.45 20.70 -3.98
N LYS A 82 -12.90 20.76 -2.73
CA LYS A 82 -13.46 19.68 -1.92
C LYS A 82 -14.76 19.05 -2.47
N SER A 83 -15.12 19.36 -3.70
CA SER A 83 -16.29 18.85 -4.39
C SER A 83 -15.99 17.77 -5.41
N ASP A 84 -14.97 16.92 -5.14
CA ASP A 84 -14.83 15.69 -5.91
C ASP A 84 -16.07 14.84 -5.65
N SER A 85 -17.09 15.07 -6.45
CA SER A 85 -18.29 14.26 -6.43
C SER A 85 -17.97 12.92 -7.07
N ILE A 86 -17.61 11.96 -6.25
CA ILE A 86 -17.58 10.56 -6.66
C ILE A 86 -19.05 10.19 -6.93
N ARG A 87 -19.42 10.12 -8.21
CA ARG A 87 -20.79 9.82 -8.63
C ARG A 87 -21.13 8.33 -8.55
N CYS A 88 -20.11 7.47 -8.50
CA CYS A 88 -20.26 6.03 -8.59
C CYS A 88 -19.56 5.29 -7.44
N SER A 89 -19.64 3.96 -7.45
CA SER A 89 -19.05 3.07 -6.47
C SER A 89 -17.52 3.28 -6.30
N ALA A 90 -16.97 2.73 -5.23
CA ALA A 90 -15.53 2.76 -4.98
C ALA A 90 -14.72 2.13 -6.11
N VAL A 91 -13.45 2.58 -6.27
CA VAL A 91 -12.49 1.92 -7.17
C VAL A 91 -12.40 0.44 -6.85
N ILE A 92 -12.51 -0.40 -7.87
CA ILE A 92 -12.41 -1.84 -7.70
C ILE A 92 -11.05 -2.20 -7.12
N ASN A 93 -11.05 -2.78 -5.93
CA ASN A 93 -9.86 -3.27 -5.28
C ASN A 93 -9.75 -4.78 -5.49
N ASN A 94 -8.78 -5.23 -6.27
CA ASN A 94 -8.55 -6.65 -6.54
C ASN A 94 -8.26 -7.48 -5.28
N LEU A 95 -7.81 -6.83 -4.20
CA LEU A 95 -7.59 -7.50 -2.92
C LEU A 95 -8.89 -7.73 -2.15
N LEU A 96 -9.92 -6.90 -2.41
CA LEU A 96 -11.23 -6.94 -1.75
C LEU A 96 -12.35 -6.90 -2.81
N PRO A 97 -12.50 -7.96 -3.64
CA PRO A 97 -13.34 -7.91 -4.82
C PRO A 97 -14.84 -7.80 -4.52
N GLN A 98 -15.31 -8.36 -3.41
CA GLN A 98 -16.74 -8.33 -3.06
C GLN A 98 -17.17 -6.98 -2.48
N SER A 99 -16.37 -6.41 -1.60
CA SER A 99 -16.67 -5.12 -0.97
C SER A 99 -16.49 -3.94 -1.91
N SER A 100 -15.69 -4.05 -2.95
CA SER A 100 -15.49 -2.98 -3.93
C SER A 100 -16.60 -2.84 -4.95
N LYS A 101 -17.55 -3.78 -5.02
CA LYS A 101 -18.73 -3.68 -5.88
C LYS A 101 -19.86 -2.85 -5.25
N GLY A 102 -19.73 -2.47 -3.99
CA GLY A 102 -20.75 -1.71 -3.25
C GLY A 102 -20.60 -0.21 -3.40
N THR A 103 -21.59 0.52 -2.89
CA THR A 103 -21.58 1.99 -2.79
C THR A 103 -20.77 2.45 -1.57
N ILE A 104 -20.29 3.69 -1.59
CA ILE A 104 -19.60 4.32 -0.46
C ILE A 104 -20.36 5.57 -0.03
N ILE A 105 -20.58 5.68 1.28
CA ILE A 105 -21.06 6.92 1.88
C ILE A 105 -19.84 7.75 2.27
N LEU A 106 -19.67 8.90 1.60
CA LEU A 106 -18.62 9.84 1.95
C LEU A 106 -19.01 10.59 3.23
N SER A 107 -18.08 10.77 4.15
CA SER A 107 -18.28 11.63 5.30
C SER A 107 -17.17 12.67 5.37
N ASN A 108 -17.57 13.92 5.52
CA ASN A 108 -16.64 15.01 5.76
C ASN A 108 -16.20 15.01 7.24
N PRO A 109 -15.02 15.58 7.58
CA PRO A 109 -14.58 15.73 8.97
C PRO A 109 -15.59 16.45 9.86
N THR A 110 -16.40 17.35 9.27
CA THR A 110 -17.48 18.13 9.92
C THR A 110 -18.82 17.39 9.99
N SER A 111 -18.90 16.14 9.47
CA SER A 111 -20.15 15.38 9.46
C SER A 111 -20.68 15.11 10.87
N ASN A 112 -22.00 15.17 11.00
CA ASN A 112 -22.71 14.89 12.25
C ASN A 112 -22.43 13.43 12.71
N TYR A 113 -22.54 13.19 14.02
CA TYR A 113 -22.35 11.86 14.62
C TYR A 113 -23.23 10.77 13.98
N GLN A 114 -24.49 11.10 13.64
CA GLN A 114 -25.40 10.19 12.99
C GLN A 114 -24.88 9.76 11.61
N MET A 115 -24.36 10.69 10.79
CA MET A 115 -23.80 10.39 9.48
C MET A 115 -22.57 9.48 9.57
N ARG A 116 -21.66 9.73 10.53
CA ARG A 116 -20.52 8.86 10.79
C ARG A 116 -20.93 7.45 11.21
N ARG A 117 -21.99 7.36 12.03
CA ARG A 117 -22.55 6.05 12.43
C ARG A 117 -23.14 5.34 11.22
N THR A 118 -23.93 6.01 10.40
CA THR A 118 -24.53 5.44 9.18
C THR A 118 -23.46 4.96 8.22
N GLN A 119 -22.42 5.77 7.96
CA GLN A 119 -21.26 5.36 7.16
C GLN A 119 -20.59 4.09 7.68
N LYS A 120 -20.37 4.03 9.00
CA LYS A 120 -19.76 2.85 9.65
C LYS A 120 -20.63 1.59 9.51
N VAL A 121 -21.92 1.71 9.73
CA VAL A 121 -22.86 0.59 9.58
C VAL A 121 -22.94 0.16 8.12
N HIS A 122 -23.03 1.11 7.19
CA HIS A 122 -23.05 0.84 5.76
C HIS A 122 -21.78 0.12 5.31
N SER A 123 -20.60 0.62 5.67
CA SER A 123 -19.32 -0.03 5.32
C SER A 123 -19.20 -1.44 5.91
N TRP A 124 -19.80 -1.69 7.08
CA TRP A 124 -19.82 -3.02 7.68
C TRP A 124 -20.78 -3.97 6.96
N SER A 125 -21.95 -3.50 6.54
CA SER A 125 -22.91 -4.33 5.81
C SER A 125 -22.47 -4.60 4.36
N ALA A 126 -21.79 -3.66 3.73
CA ALA A 126 -21.26 -3.83 2.37
C ALA A 126 -20.09 -4.83 2.28
N MET A 127 -19.39 -5.10 3.40
CA MET A 127 -18.25 -6.01 3.43
C MET A 127 -18.60 -7.36 4.03
N THR A 128 -18.20 -8.44 3.38
CA THR A 128 -18.22 -9.78 3.98
C THR A 128 -17.29 -9.84 5.19
N TYR A 129 -17.56 -10.74 6.14
CA TYR A 129 -16.74 -10.87 7.35
C TYR A 129 -15.25 -11.10 7.02
N LYS A 130 -14.96 -11.95 6.03
CA LYS A 130 -13.59 -12.25 5.58
C LYS A 130 -12.88 -11.01 5.08
N GLU A 131 -13.50 -10.25 4.17
CA GLU A 131 -12.91 -9.04 3.61
C GLU A 131 -12.81 -7.91 4.63
N ARG A 132 -13.75 -7.81 5.56
CA ARG A 132 -13.68 -6.87 6.67
C ARG A 132 -12.46 -7.11 7.57
N CYS A 133 -12.19 -8.37 7.89
CA CYS A 133 -11.00 -8.75 8.64
C CYS A 133 -9.71 -8.41 7.89
N LEU A 134 -9.68 -8.65 6.56
CA LEU A 134 -8.54 -8.30 5.70
C LEU A 134 -8.34 -6.78 5.64
N ASN A 135 -9.41 -6.03 5.40
CA ASN A 135 -9.36 -4.57 5.32
C ASN A 135 -8.83 -3.94 6.62
N SER A 136 -9.27 -4.43 7.78
CA SER A 136 -8.75 -3.98 9.08
C SER A 136 -7.23 -4.20 9.20
N ILE A 137 -6.73 -5.32 8.67
CA ILE A 137 -5.28 -5.61 8.71
C ILE A 137 -4.53 -4.74 7.69
N PHE A 138 -5.09 -4.53 6.51
CA PHE A 138 -4.49 -3.64 5.51
C PHE A 138 -4.35 -2.21 6.04
N GLN A 139 -5.37 -1.72 6.75
CA GLN A 139 -5.29 -0.42 7.43
C GLN A 139 -4.22 -0.41 8.52
N ASP A 140 -4.10 -1.45 9.35
CA ASP A 140 -3.06 -1.56 10.38
C ASP A 140 -1.65 -1.60 9.74
N ILE A 141 -1.45 -2.37 8.67
CA ILE A 141 -0.18 -2.39 7.92
C ILE A 141 0.12 -1.00 7.36
N SER A 142 -0.85 -0.33 6.71
CA SER A 142 -0.66 0.99 6.11
C SER A 142 -0.27 2.03 7.14
N LEU A 143 -0.98 2.08 8.28
CA LEU A 143 -0.70 3.00 9.37
C LEU A 143 0.70 2.78 9.96
N ARG A 144 1.08 1.52 10.22
CA ARG A 144 2.41 1.19 10.76
C ARG A 144 3.52 1.44 9.75
N SER A 145 3.27 1.18 8.46
CA SER A 145 4.22 1.46 7.38
C SER A 145 4.47 2.96 7.25
N LEU A 146 3.43 3.79 7.38
CA LEU A 146 3.54 5.25 7.38
C LEU A 146 4.40 5.73 8.56
N ASN A 147 4.11 5.24 9.78
CA ASN A 147 4.90 5.57 10.97
C ASN A 147 6.37 5.08 10.88
N GLY A 148 6.61 3.98 10.16
CA GLY A 148 7.95 3.45 9.90
C GLY A 148 8.65 4.07 8.69
N CYS A 149 8.10 5.11 8.05
CA CYS A 149 8.62 5.72 6.83
C CYS A 149 8.91 4.68 5.74
N ILE A 150 7.96 3.79 5.49
CA ILE A 150 8.04 2.75 4.46
C ILE A 150 7.26 3.20 3.23
N LEU A 151 7.82 2.97 2.05
CA LEU A 151 7.24 3.36 0.76
C LEU A 151 5.87 2.68 0.51
N GLY A 152 4.93 3.40 -0.10
CA GLY A 152 3.59 2.89 -0.41
C GLY A 152 3.59 1.65 -1.31
N ASN A 153 4.54 1.51 -2.23
CA ASN A 153 4.66 0.32 -3.08
C ASN A 153 5.01 -0.94 -2.26
N VAL A 154 5.85 -0.79 -1.22
CA VAL A 154 6.15 -1.89 -0.29
C VAL A 154 4.91 -2.28 0.49
N THR A 155 4.13 -1.30 0.93
CA THR A 155 2.88 -1.52 1.67
C THR A 155 1.85 -2.28 0.83
N LYS A 156 1.67 -1.89 -0.45
CA LYS A 156 0.78 -2.60 -1.39
C LYS A 156 1.20 -4.06 -1.55
N LEU A 157 2.49 -4.31 -1.75
CA LEU A 157 3.04 -5.66 -1.86
C LEU A 157 2.84 -6.48 -0.57
N ALA A 158 2.98 -5.84 0.60
CA ALA A 158 2.72 -6.51 1.87
C ALA A 158 1.24 -6.92 2.04
N HIS A 159 0.29 -6.12 1.51
CA HIS A 159 -1.13 -6.48 1.47
C HIS A 159 -1.36 -7.73 0.60
N GLU A 160 -0.76 -7.79 -0.58
CA GLU A 160 -0.85 -8.96 -1.47
C GLU A 160 -0.30 -10.22 -0.79
N TYR A 161 0.87 -10.11 -0.17
CA TYR A 161 1.48 -11.22 0.56
C TYR A 161 0.59 -11.70 1.71
N TYR A 162 0.03 -10.77 2.47
CA TYR A 162 -0.86 -11.14 3.57
C TYR A 162 -2.15 -11.80 3.07
N LYS A 163 -2.75 -11.34 1.97
CA LYS A 163 -3.92 -11.96 1.36
C LYS A 163 -3.65 -13.44 1.04
N ILE A 164 -2.57 -13.73 0.30
CA ILE A 164 -2.18 -15.09 -0.09
C ILE A 164 -1.97 -15.98 1.14
N VAL A 165 -1.22 -15.50 2.12
CA VAL A 165 -0.91 -16.28 3.33
C VAL A 165 -2.15 -16.50 4.20
N SER A 166 -3.06 -15.54 4.28
CA SER A 166 -4.29 -15.62 5.07
C SER A 166 -5.31 -16.62 4.51
N GLU A 167 -5.24 -16.92 3.23
CA GLU A 167 -6.08 -17.96 2.59
C GLU A 167 -5.65 -19.37 3.01
N LEU A 168 -4.36 -19.56 3.26
CA LEU A 168 -3.80 -20.87 3.64
C LEU A 168 -3.78 -21.11 5.14
N TYR A 169 -3.64 -20.06 5.94
CA TYR A 169 -3.45 -20.18 7.38
C TYR A 169 -4.05 -19.06 8.19
N VAL A 170 -4.91 -19.41 9.13
CA VAL A 170 -5.52 -18.45 10.07
C VAL A 170 -4.69 -18.36 11.34
N ALA A 171 -3.83 -17.35 11.41
CA ALA A 171 -3.05 -17.05 12.61
C ALA A 171 -3.88 -16.30 13.65
N ARG A 172 -3.60 -16.54 14.94
CA ARG A 172 -4.27 -15.88 16.09
C ARG A 172 -3.25 -15.25 17.03
N GLY A 173 -3.69 -14.28 17.82
CA GLY A 173 -2.88 -13.65 18.89
C GLY A 173 -1.58 -13.03 18.37
N ILE A 174 -0.50 -13.20 19.13
CA ILE A 174 0.83 -12.65 18.80
C ILE A 174 1.41 -13.25 17.52
N MET A 175 1.11 -14.52 17.22
CA MET A 175 1.57 -15.16 15.98
C MET A 175 0.99 -14.47 14.75
N ARG A 176 -0.25 -13.98 14.81
CA ARG A 176 -0.86 -13.18 13.74
C ARG A 176 -0.10 -11.88 13.51
N LYS A 177 0.25 -11.15 14.59
CA LYS A 177 1.06 -9.93 14.51
C LYS A 177 2.44 -10.23 13.90
N GLY A 178 3.08 -11.32 14.33
CA GLY A 178 4.36 -11.77 13.78
C GLY A 178 4.29 -12.11 12.29
N LEU A 179 3.20 -12.72 11.83
CA LEU A 179 2.99 -13.06 10.43
C LEU A 179 2.75 -11.81 9.57
N ILE A 180 1.96 -10.85 10.08
CA ILE A 180 1.75 -9.55 9.43
C ILE A 180 3.09 -8.80 9.28
N ALA A 181 3.88 -8.76 10.36
CA ALA A 181 5.21 -8.17 10.35
C ALA A 181 6.16 -8.86 9.35
N ALA A 182 6.06 -10.20 9.22
CA ALA A 182 6.81 -10.97 8.25
C ALA A 182 6.43 -10.62 6.80
N CYS A 183 5.16 -10.40 6.49
CA CYS A 183 4.73 -9.96 5.16
C CYS A 183 5.37 -8.61 4.79
N LEU A 184 5.39 -7.65 5.72
CA LEU A 184 6.04 -6.36 5.49
C LEU A 184 7.55 -6.50 5.36
N PHE A 185 8.20 -7.34 6.18
CA PHE A 185 9.62 -7.63 6.10
C PHE A 185 10.02 -8.21 4.73
N MET A 186 9.26 -9.18 4.24
CA MET A 186 9.50 -9.80 2.93
C MET A 186 9.22 -8.85 1.77
N ALA A 187 8.21 -7.98 1.89
CA ALA A 187 7.93 -6.94 0.91
C ALA A 187 9.09 -5.92 0.82
N CYS A 188 9.65 -5.48 1.95
CA CYS A 188 10.83 -4.62 2.00
C CYS A 188 12.02 -5.28 1.27
N LYS A 189 12.28 -6.56 1.51
CA LYS A 189 13.34 -7.30 0.83
C LYS A 189 13.10 -7.38 -0.69
N LYS A 190 11.89 -7.68 -1.12
CA LYS A 190 11.55 -7.78 -2.55
C LYS A 190 11.76 -6.48 -3.29
N GLN A 191 11.47 -5.35 -2.65
CA GLN A 191 11.61 -4.02 -3.24
C GLN A 191 13.04 -3.46 -3.16
N GLY A 192 14.00 -4.19 -2.59
CA GLY A 192 15.40 -3.73 -2.48
C GLY A 192 15.60 -2.64 -1.42
N VAL A 193 14.70 -2.53 -0.44
CA VAL A 193 14.82 -1.64 0.72
C VAL A 193 14.78 -2.47 2.01
N PRO A 194 15.77 -3.33 2.26
CA PRO A 194 15.72 -4.24 3.37
C PRO A 194 15.69 -3.50 4.71
N ARG A 195 14.85 -3.97 5.62
CA ARG A 195 14.77 -3.55 7.02
C ARG A 195 15.30 -4.65 7.91
N THR A 196 15.81 -4.29 9.08
CA THR A 196 16.19 -5.31 10.07
C THR A 196 14.95 -5.91 10.74
N SER A 197 15.04 -7.15 11.24
CA SER A 197 13.94 -7.75 11.98
C SER A 197 13.58 -6.95 13.23
N GLN A 198 14.56 -6.30 13.85
CA GLN A 198 14.37 -5.43 15.00
C GLN A 198 13.68 -4.10 14.66
N GLU A 199 13.99 -3.49 13.50
CA GLU A 199 13.26 -2.31 13.01
C GLU A 199 11.77 -2.63 12.79
N ILE A 200 11.48 -3.77 12.17
CA ILE A 200 10.10 -4.22 11.96
C ILE A 200 9.41 -4.57 13.30
N ALA A 201 10.14 -5.18 14.22
CA ALA A 201 9.61 -5.50 15.55
C ALA A 201 9.16 -4.23 16.32
N GLU A 202 9.91 -3.14 16.21
CA GLU A 202 9.54 -1.84 16.78
C GLU A 202 8.30 -1.24 16.12
N ILE A 203 8.23 -1.26 14.78
CA ILE A 203 7.07 -0.76 14.03
C ILE A 203 5.79 -1.48 14.48
N PHE A 204 5.85 -2.79 14.72
CA PHE A 204 4.71 -3.59 15.16
C PHE A 204 4.57 -3.67 16.68
N GLN A 205 5.52 -3.11 17.45
CA GLN A 205 5.55 -3.18 18.92
C GLN A 205 5.49 -4.63 19.44
N ILE A 206 6.28 -5.50 18.83
CA ILE A 206 6.41 -6.92 19.19
C ILE A 206 7.88 -7.26 19.43
N ASN A 207 8.12 -8.41 20.09
CA ASN A 207 9.48 -8.89 20.24
C ASN A 207 10.02 -9.47 18.92
N ASP A 208 11.29 -9.23 18.62
CA ASP A 208 12.01 -9.72 17.44
C ASP A 208 11.87 -11.24 17.19
N LYS A 209 11.80 -12.02 18.26
CA LYS A 209 11.56 -13.48 18.18
C LYS A 209 10.27 -13.82 17.41
N TRP A 210 9.24 -12.99 17.53
CA TRP A 210 7.97 -13.22 16.82
C TRP A 210 8.05 -12.86 15.34
N VAL A 211 8.86 -11.86 14.98
CA VAL A 211 9.15 -11.54 13.58
C VAL A 211 9.89 -12.71 12.93
N THR A 212 10.92 -13.23 13.61
CA THR A 212 11.70 -14.38 13.11
C THR A 212 10.84 -15.63 12.95
N ARG A 213 9.97 -15.93 13.91
CA ARG A 213 8.99 -17.03 13.78
C ARG A 213 7.99 -16.78 12.66
N GLY A 214 7.53 -15.54 12.52
CA GLY A 214 6.66 -15.10 11.43
C GLY A 214 7.31 -15.33 10.06
N ASN A 215 8.59 -14.97 9.91
CA ASN A 215 9.35 -15.16 8.68
C ASN A 215 9.46 -16.63 8.29
N LYS A 216 9.77 -17.52 9.26
CA LYS A 216 9.81 -18.98 9.01
C LYS A 216 8.44 -19.48 8.55
N LYS A 217 7.37 -19.06 9.25
CA LYS A 217 6.00 -19.50 8.90
C LYS A 217 5.58 -18.93 7.55
N PHE A 218 5.92 -17.70 7.24
CA PHE A 218 5.66 -17.09 5.94
C PHE A 218 6.32 -17.88 4.81
N THR A 219 7.61 -18.22 4.94
CA THR A 219 8.34 -19.00 3.92
C THR A 219 7.72 -20.39 3.71
N GLU A 220 7.32 -21.05 4.78
CA GLU A 220 6.64 -22.35 4.71
C GLU A 220 5.29 -22.23 3.95
N LEU A 221 4.48 -21.22 4.29
CA LEU A 221 3.17 -20.99 3.65
C LEU A 221 3.32 -20.56 2.20
N TRP A 222 4.33 -19.77 1.90
CA TRP A 222 4.63 -19.30 0.54
C TRP A 222 4.98 -20.47 -0.39
N GLN A 223 5.79 -21.41 0.09
CA GLN A 223 6.11 -22.64 -0.63
C GLN A 223 4.86 -23.52 -0.82
N ARG A 224 3.99 -23.63 0.20
CA ARG A 224 2.71 -24.35 0.08
C ARG A 224 1.76 -23.71 -0.92
N ALA A 225 1.81 -22.39 -1.11
CA ALA A 225 1.04 -21.68 -2.13
C ALA A 225 1.51 -21.98 -3.57
N GLY A 226 2.52 -22.80 -3.76
CA GLY A 226 3.12 -23.07 -5.07
C GLY A 226 3.77 -21.83 -5.70
N LYS A 227 4.05 -20.80 -4.91
CA LYS A 227 4.73 -19.61 -5.38
C LYS A 227 6.24 -19.86 -5.38
N GLU A 228 6.87 -19.44 -6.47
CA GLU A 228 8.34 -19.48 -6.56
C GLU A 228 8.98 -18.75 -5.38
N HIS A 229 10.19 -19.19 -5.04
CA HIS A 229 10.98 -18.52 -4.01
C HIS A 229 11.04 -17.01 -4.35
N ILE A 230 10.71 -16.17 -3.36
CA ILE A 230 10.76 -14.73 -3.57
C ILE A 230 12.18 -14.38 -3.98
N SER A 231 12.39 -14.16 -5.28
CA SER A 231 13.67 -13.66 -5.77
C SER A 231 13.85 -12.25 -5.24
N TYR A 232 14.82 -12.05 -4.39
CA TYR A 232 15.15 -10.72 -3.89
C TYR A 232 15.86 -9.93 -5.00
N LYS A 233 15.63 -8.63 -5.06
CA LYS A 233 16.41 -7.73 -5.90
C LYS A 233 17.84 -7.61 -5.33
N GLY A 234 18.66 -8.63 -5.57
CA GLY A 234 20.01 -8.74 -5.03
C GLY A 234 20.08 -9.27 -3.59
N GLU A 235 21.27 -9.56 -3.13
CA GLU A 235 21.53 -9.89 -1.73
C GLU A 235 21.40 -8.62 -0.87
N CYS A 236 20.88 -8.77 0.36
CA CYS A 236 20.86 -7.66 1.32
C CYS A 236 22.31 -7.24 1.63
N GLN A 237 22.69 -6.08 1.16
CA GLN A 237 24.04 -5.57 1.30
C GLN A 237 24.16 -4.63 2.50
N SER A 238 25.36 -4.49 3.03
CA SER A 238 25.64 -3.52 4.09
C SER A 238 25.31 -2.09 3.68
N MET A 239 25.47 -1.74 2.40
CA MET A 239 25.15 -0.43 1.83
C MET A 239 23.68 -0.02 2.02
N ASP A 240 22.75 -0.98 2.02
CA ASP A 240 21.31 -0.69 2.11
C ASP A 240 20.90 -0.14 3.49
N TYR A 241 21.73 -0.35 4.50
CA TYR A 241 21.49 0.10 5.86
C TYR A 241 22.18 1.43 6.18
N LEU A 242 23.29 1.76 5.50
CA LEU A 242 24.15 2.91 5.81
C LEU A 242 23.41 4.24 5.82
N ALA A 243 22.62 4.52 4.78
CA ALA A 243 21.91 5.79 4.67
C ALA A 243 20.99 6.04 5.87
N ARG A 244 20.24 5.01 6.30
CA ARG A 244 19.34 5.13 7.45
C ARG A 244 20.07 5.24 8.78
N PHE A 245 21.17 4.51 8.95
CA PHE A 245 21.94 4.57 10.18
C PHE A 245 22.66 5.93 10.32
N CYS A 246 23.27 6.43 9.25
CA CYS A 246 23.90 7.75 9.26
C CYS A 246 22.88 8.86 9.52
N SER A 247 21.71 8.85 8.88
CA SER A 247 20.67 9.86 9.12
C SER A 247 20.09 9.85 10.55
N LYS A 248 20.13 8.71 11.24
CA LYS A 248 19.73 8.61 12.64
C LYS A 248 20.84 9.09 13.61
N LEU A 249 22.09 9.00 13.20
CA LEU A 249 23.24 9.38 14.04
C LEU A 249 23.53 10.87 13.97
N HIS A 250 23.47 11.48 12.78
CA HIS A 250 23.82 12.88 12.58
C HIS A 250 23.00 13.54 11.48
N LYS A 251 22.61 14.83 11.66
CA LYS A 251 21.80 15.56 10.69
C LYS A 251 22.55 15.86 9.40
N ASP A 252 23.86 16.19 9.48
CA ASP A 252 24.71 16.55 8.34
C ASP A 252 25.66 15.42 7.95
N SER A 253 25.08 14.28 7.63
CA SER A 253 25.82 13.03 7.46
C SER A 253 26.35 12.76 6.03
N SER A 254 26.41 13.76 5.15
CA SER A 254 26.78 13.52 3.74
C SER A 254 28.20 12.98 3.58
N GLU A 255 29.18 13.52 4.29
CA GLU A 255 30.59 13.07 4.26
C GLU A 255 30.76 11.73 4.96
N LEU A 256 30.15 11.59 6.13
CA LEU A 256 30.13 10.33 6.86
C LEU A 256 29.52 9.21 6.01
N LEU A 257 28.40 9.48 5.32
CA LEU A 257 27.75 8.52 4.45
C LEU A 257 28.64 8.15 3.24
N LYS A 258 29.30 9.13 2.61
CA LYS A 258 30.21 8.88 1.48
C LYS A 258 31.38 7.98 1.90
N LYS A 259 32.07 8.33 2.99
CA LYS A 259 33.17 7.53 3.52
C LYS A 259 32.71 6.14 3.98
N SER A 260 31.57 6.04 4.67
CA SER A 260 31.03 4.73 5.09
C SER A 260 30.65 3.83 3.90
N ARG A 261 30.12 4.40 2.81
CA ARG A 261 29.84 3.67 1.57
C ARG A 261 31.12 3.18 0.91
N TYR A 262 32.13 4.03 0.83
CA TYR A 262 33.42 3.68 0.27
C TYR A 262 34.05 2.49 1.05
N ILE A 263 34.09 2.58 2.38
CA ILE A 263 34.61 1.50 3.23
C ILE A 263 33.80 0.22 3.04
N SER A 264 32.47 0.32 2.98
CA SER A 264 31.60 -0.83 2.78
C SER A 264 31.78 -1.49 1.40
N SER A 265 32.06 -0.70 0.33
CA SER A 265 32.37 -1.26 -1.00
C SER A 265 33.69 -2.01 -1.01
N LEU A 266 34.73 -1.44 -0.41
CA LEU A 266 36.02 -2.12 -0.26
C LEU A 266 35.93 -3.42 0.55
N CYS A 267 35.16 -3.41 1.64
CA CYS A 267 34.89 -4.64 2.41
C CYS A 267 34.30 -5.75 1.54
N ARG A 268 33.42 -5.40 0.61
CA ARG A 268 32.79 -6.36 -0.31
C ARG A 268 33.76 -6.83 -1.39
N GLU A 269 34.50 -5.91 -2.01
CA GLU A 269 35.44 -6.21 -3.09
C GLU A 269 36.56 -7.16 -2.62
N HIS A 270 37.06 -6.92 -1.42
CA HIS A 270 38.13 -7.74 -0.82
C HIS A 270 37.60 -8.88 0.06
N ALA A 271 36.30 -9.13 0.09
CA ALA A 271 35.64 -10.14 0.92
C ALA A 271 36.02 -10.07 2.42
N ILE A 272 36.37 -8.87 2.92
CA ILE A 272 36.67 -8.63 4.32
C ILE A 272 35.35 -8.68 5.10
N LEU A 273 35.35 -9.35 6.26
CA LEU A 273 34.16 -9.55 7.10
C LEU A 273 33.02 -10.38 6.46
N SER A 274 33.31 -11.18 5.44
CA SER A 274 32.28 -11.99 4.74
C SER A 274 31.47 -12.90 5.67
N GLN A 275 32.00 -13.31 6.82
CA GLN A 275 31.31 -14.15 7.82
C GLN A 275 30.36 -13.35 8.73
N ASN A 276 30.37 -12.01 8.67
CA ASN A 276 29.57 -11.17 9.55
C ASN A 276 28.24 -10.78 8.90
N THR A 277 27.26 -10.42 9.73
CA THR A 277 25.97 -9.95 9.22
C THR A 277 26.11 -8.60 8.51
N PRO A 278 25.34 -8.32 7.44
CA PRO A 278 25.40 -7.05 6.72
C PRO A 278 25.21 -5.83 7.62
N VAL A 279 24.40 -5.97 8.67
CA VAL A 279 24.18 -4.91 9.69
C VAL A 279 25.44 -4.64 10.51
N SER A 280 26.18 -5.69 10.90
CA SER A 280 27.44 -5.55 11.64
C SER A 280 28.53 -4.91 10.79
N ILE A 281 28.58 -5.26 9.50
CA ILE A 281 29.51 -4.66 8.54
C ILE A 281 29.19 -3.17 8.38
N ALA A 282 27.92 -2.82 8.19
CA ALA A 282 27.47 -1.43 8.10
C ALA A 282 27.85 -0.60 9.34
N ALA A 283 27.60 -1.17 10.54
CA ALA A 283 27.95 -0.50 11.79
C ALA A 283 29.45 -0.31 11.97
N ALA A 284 30.29 -1.31 11.58
CA ALA A 284 31.74 -1.21 11.63
C ALA A 284 32.27 -0.21 10.59
N SER A 285 31.70 -0.16 9.38
CA SER A 285 32.06 0.81 8.36
C SER A 285 31.75 2.26 8.79
N ILE A 286 30.61 2.47 9.48
CA ILE A 286 30.29 3.78 10.06
C ILE A 286 31.31 4.13 11.16
N TYR A 287 31.61 3.21 12.07
CA TYR A 287 32.58 3.47 13.15
C TYR A 287 33.97 3.80 12.61
N MET A 288 34.44 3.07 11.58
CA MET A 288 35.69 3.38 10.92
C MET A 288 35.66 4.74 10.23
N ALA A 289 34.54 5.11 9.58
CA ALA A 289 34.40 6.42 8.97
C ALA A 289 34.40 7.55 10.01
N THR A 290 33.80 7.37 11.20
CA THR A 290 33.86 8.34 12.30
C THR A 290 35.28 8.52 12.83
N THR A 291 36.05 7.45 12.94
CA THR A 291 37.48 7.53 13.31
C THR A 291 38.31 8.31 12.28
N LEU A 292 38.10 8.05 10.99
CA LEU A 292 38.81 8.75 9.89
C LEU A 292 38.42 10.23 9.72
N LEU A 293 37.28 10.65 10.25
CA LEU A 293 36.79 12.03 10.24
C LEU A 293 37.01 12.75 11.55
N ASP A 294 37.71 12.14 12.53
CA ASP A 294 37.91 12.66 13.89
C ASP A 294 36.60 13.01 14.63
N MET A 295 35.50 12.34 14.27
CA MET A 295 34.15 12.57 14.86
C MET A 295 33.83 11.59 16.00
N GLU A 296 34.79 10.90 16.58
CA GLU A 296 34.56 9.90 17.65
C GLU A 296 33.95 10.52 18.92
N THR A 297 34.25 11.79 19.20
CA THR A 297 33.70 12.50 20.34
C THR A 297 32.21 12.84 20.15
N GLU A 298 31.81 13.12 18.92
CA GLU A 298 30.41 13.45 18.58
C GLU A 298 29.56 12.21 18.41
N ILE A 299 30.13 11.16 17.80
CA ILE A 299 29.43 9.90 17.50
C ILE A 299 30.16 8.73 18.16
N PRO A 300 29.93 8.50 19.44
CA PRO A 300 30.58 7.39 20.15
C PRO A 300 30.07 6.03 19.64
N ARG A 301 30.93 5.01 19.74
CA ARG A 301 30.58 3.63 19.38
C ARG A 301 29.29 3.13 20.05
N ALA A 302 28.97 3.63 21.24
CA ALA A 302 27.74 3.28 21.96
C ALA A 302 26.49 3.68 21.20
N ASP A 303 26.48 4.84 20.55
CA ASP A 303 25.32 5.35 19.83
C ASP A 303 25.17 4.64 18.46
N ILE A 304 26.27 4.32 17.80
CA ILE A 304 26.25 3.46 16.62
C ILE A 304 25.65 2.09 16.98
N ALA A 305 26.04 1.52 18.11
CA ALA A 305 25.51 0.26 18.59
C ALA A 305 24.00 0.29 18.88
N LYS A 306 23.50 1.41 19.44
CA LYS A 306 22.05 1.64 19.68
C LYS A 306 21.27 1.74 18.36
N VAL A 307 21.78 2.51 17.39
CA VAL A 307 21.11 2.72 16.10
C VAL A 307 21.10 1.45 15.25
N ALA A 308 22.24 0.75 15.14
CA ALA A 308 22.37 -0.49 14.41
C ALA A 308 21.80 -1.70 15.16
N LYS A 309 21.48 -1.54 16.46
CA LYS A 309 21.02 -2.61 17.36
C LYS A 309 21.95 -3.81 17.38
N THR A 310 23.25 -3.53 17.35
CA THR A 310 24.32 -4.51 17.44
C THR A 310 25.14 -4.30 18.73
N SER A 311 25.82 -5.34 19.20
CA SER A 311 26.63 -5.17 20.40
C SER A 311 27.88 -4.34 20.10
N GLN A 312 28.29 -3.48 21.04
CA GLN A 312 29.56 -2.73 20.94
C GLN A 312 30.77 -3.63 20.76
N VAL A 313 30.72 -4.83 21.35
CA VAL A 313 31.80 -5.84 21.23
C VAL A 313 31.90 -6.34 19.78
N THR A 314 30.75 -6.58 19.12
CA THR A 314 30.71 -7.02 17.71
C THR A 314 31.30 -5.93 16.81
N ILE A 315 30.91 -4.67 16.99
CA ILE A 315 31.45 -3.54 16.23
C ILE A 315 32.97 -3.45 16.44
N GLY A 316 33.45 -3.57 17.69
CA GLY A 316 34.88 -3.52 18.00
C GLY A 316 35.68 -4.69 17.42
N LYS A 317 35.10 -5.91 17.33
CA LYS A 317 35.75 -7.02 16.64
C LYS A 317 35.86 -6.80 15.14
N CYS A 318 34.78 -6.36 14.50
CA CYS A 318 34.79 -6.03 13.07
C CYS A 318 35.77 -4.90 12.76
N TYR A 319 35.82 -3.85 13.60
CA TYR A 319 36.75 -2.74 13.43
C TYR A 319 38.22 -3.18 13.54
N LYS A 320 38.55 -4.02 14.52
CA LYS A 320 39.89 -4.58 14.63
C LYS A 320 40.31 -5.40 13.41
N GLU A 321 39.36 -6.07 12.77
CA GLU A 321 39.63 -6.80 11.53
C GLU A 321 39.88 -5.85 10.36
N LEU A 322 39.14 -4.76 10.26
CA LEU A 322 39.35 -3.73 9.24
C LEU A 322 40.73 -3.06 9.35
N ILE A 323 41.20 -2.76 10.56
CA ILE A 323 42.52 -2.13 10.81
C ILE A 323 43.67 -3.04 10.36
N LYS A 324 43.51 -4.37 10.30
CA LYS A 324 44.56 -5.26 9.80
C LYS A 324 44.92 -5.04 8.33
N HIS A 325 44.09 -4.33 7.59
CA HIS A 325 44.26 -4.06 6.18
C HIS A 325 44.48 -2.58 5.86
N PRO A 326 45.50 -1.89 6.44
CA PRO A 326 45.69 -0.44 6.31
C PRO A 326 45.88 0.03 4.87
N LYS A 327 46.51 -0.84 4.04
CA LYS A 327 46.79 -0.50 2.62
C LYS A 327 45.52 -0.41 1.77
N ILE A 328 44.40 -1.04 2.19
CA ILE A 328 43.15 -1.04 1.44
C ILE A 328 42.32 0.21 1.77
N PHE A 329 42.43 0.70 3.00
CA PHE A 329 41.59 1.79 3.51
C PHE A 329 42.31 3.14 3.57
N GLU A 330 43.53 3.23 3.02
CA GLU A 330 44.35 4.48 3.03
C GLU A 330 44.54 5.05 4.45
N LEU A 331 44.80 4.17 5.43
CA LEU A 331 45.05 4.52 6.83
C LEU A 331 46.52 4.87 7.07
#